data_8dc463ac2ec7ae56c1d79308c4d97fbe
#
_entry.id   8dc463ac2ec7ae56c1d79308c4d97fbe
#
_cell.length_a   1.000
_cell.length_b   1.000
_cell.length_c   1.000
_cell.angle_alpha   90.00
_cell.angle_beta   90.00
_cell.angle_gamma   90.00
#
_symmetry.space_group_name_H-M   'P 1'
#
loop_
_entity.id
_entity.type
_entity.pdbx_description
1 polymer ?
#
loop_
_entity_poly.entity_id
_entity_poly.type
_entity_poly.pdbx_seq_one_letter_code
_entity_poly.pdbx_strand_id
1 'polypeptide(L)'
;MNAKTGCTYFALLHSIRGLGATSLRLSLHKNKRQGATMSFSNPITITFVIYIAAMVMIGFMAYRSTNNLSDYILGGRSLGSVVTALSAGASDMSGWLLMGLPGAIYMSGLSEAWIAIGLTVGAYLNWLFVAGRLRVQTEHNGDALTLPDYFASRFEDNSGLLRIISAIVILVFFTIYCASGIVAGARLFESTFGMSYETALWAGAAATIAYTFVGGFLAVSWTDTVQATLMIFALILTPVIVLIATGGVDTTFLAIEAQGAGNFDMFKGATFIGIISLMGWGLGYFGQPHILARFMAADSVKSIANARRISMTWMILCLAGTCAVGFFGIAYFSAHPDVAGPVTENHERVFIELAKILFNPWIAGVLLSAILAAVMSTLSCQLLVCSSALTEDFYKAFLRKNASQVELVWVGRLMVLAVALIAIAMAANPENRVLGLVAYAWAGFGAAFGPVVLISVLWKGMTRNGALAGIVVGALTVILWKQIDTWGLYEIIPGFLLASIAIVLVSKLGSPSQAMVQRFETADAAYHADK
;
A
#
# COMPACT_ATOMS: atom_id res chain seq x y z
N MET A 1 44.71 -13.84 50.69
CA MET A 1 43.46 -13.40 51.31
C MET A 1 42.71 -12.65 50.21
N ASN A 2 41.58 -12.97 49.73
CA ASN A 2 40.54 -13.95 49.84
C ASN A 2 39.88 -14.15 48.47
N ALA A 3 39.97 -15.33 47.92
CA ALA A 3 39.23 -15.75 46.75
C ALA A 3 37.95 -16.50 47.19
N LYS A 4 36.90 -15.80 47.60
CA LYS A 4 35.64 -16.43 48.03
C LYS A 4 34.34 -15.66 47.70
N THR A 5 34.40 -14.55 46.95
CA THR A 5 33.17 -13.80 46.62
C THR A 5 32.70 -13.93 45.16
N GLY A 6 33.40 -14.70 44.32
CA GLY A 6 33.04 -14.90 42.90
C GLY A 6 32.11 -16.05 42.58
N CYS A 7 31.88 -16.97 43.53
CA CYS A 7 31.17 -18.23 43.24
C CYS A 7 29.64 -18.19 43.46
N THR A 8 29.13 -17.20 44.19
CA THR A 8 27.70 -17.13 44.54
C THR A 8 26.85 -16.41 43.49
N TYR A 9 27.46 -15.55 42.70
CA TYR A 9 26.73 -14.86 41.58
C TYR A 9 26.53 -15.72 40.35
N PHE A 10 27.46 -16.65 40.10
CA PHE A 10 27.37 -17.58 38.93
C PHE A 10 26.30 -18.67 39.16
N ALA A 11 26.07 -19.09 40.40
CA ALA A 11 25.07 -20.11 40.70
C ALA A 11 23.62 -19.56 40.64
N LEU A 12 23.41 -18.28 40.93
CA LEU A 12 22.08 -17.65 40.82
C LEU A 12 21.67 -17.39 39.36
N LEU A 13 22.60 -17.05 38.48
CA LEU A 13 22.34 -16.86 37.06
C LEU A 13 22.05 -18.19 36.35
N HIS A 14 22.64 -19.30 36.78
CA HIS A 14 22.35 -20.62 36.20
C HIS A 14 20.99 -21.16 36.65
N SER A 15 20.52 -20.82 37.88
CA SER A 15 19.20 -21.23 38.39
C SER A 15 18.06 -20.49 37.70
N ILE A 16 18.24 -19.20 37.35
CA ILE A 16 17.24 -18.40 36.65
C ILE A 16 17.16 -18.79 35.16
N ARG A 17 18.27 -19.17 34.52
CA ARG A 17 18.27 -19.69 33.15
C ARG A 17 17.57 -21.07 33.04
N GLY A 18 17.64 -21.90 34.03
CA GLY A 18 16.99 -23.23 34.04
C GLY A 18 15.47 -23.16 34.17
N LEU A 19 14.94 -22.21 34.95
CA LEU A 19 13.50 -22.10 35.22
C LEU A 19 12.76 -21.38 34.07
N GLY A 20 13.36 -20.40 33.43
CA GLY A 20 12.76 -19.69 32.28
C GLY A 20 12.69 -20.54 31.01
N ALA A 21 13.76 -21.28 30.72
CA ALA A 21 13.85 -22.12 29.52
C ALA A 21 12.94 -23.35 29.56
N THR A 22 12.72 -23.91 30.76
CA THR A 22 11.88 -25.11 30.93
C THR A 22 10.38 -24.78 30.92
N SER A 23 9.97 -23.65 31.47
CA SER A 23 8.58 -23.20 31.43
C SER A 23 8.17 -22.70 30.06
N LEU A 24 9.06 -22.04 29.29
CA LEU A 24 8.84 -21.68 27.91
C LEU A 24 8.79 -22.92 27.00
N ARG A 25 9.68 -23.90 27.19
CA ARG A 25 9.66 -25.15 26.42
C ARG A 25 8.42 -26.00 26.68
N LEU A 26 7.87 -25.99 27.89
CA LEU A 26 6.62 -26.71 28.21
C LEU A 26 5.37 -26.02 27.66
N SER A 27 5.36 -24.69 27.49
CA SER A 27 4.28 -23.97 26.80
C SER A 27 4.35 -24.14 25.28
N LEU A 28 5.55 -24.21 24.70
CA LEU A 28 5.77 -24.43 23.26
C LEU A 28 5.43 -25.86 22.79
N HIS A 29 5.56 -26.88 23.67
CA HIS A 29 5.25 -28.28 23.31
C HIS A 29 3.76 -28.63 23.39
N LYS A 30 2.93 -27.83 24.09
CA LYS A 30 1.47 -28.07 24.19
C LYS A 30 0.67 -27.48 23.03
N ASN A 31 1.27 -26.62 22.19
CA ASN A 31 0.59 -25.99 21.07
C ASN A 31 0.78 -26.72 19.72
N LYS A 32 1.05 -28.03 19.74
CA LYS A 32 1.08 -28.84 18.53
C LYS A 32 -0.31 -28.98 17.92
N ARG A 33 -0.52 -28.29 16.77
CA ARG A 33 -1.57 -28.56 15.77
C ARG A 33 -3.02 -28.45 16.27
N GLN A 34 -3.42 -27.28 16.70
CA GLN A 34 -4.79 -26.85 16.47
C GLN A 34 -4.70 -25.72 15.43
N GLY A 35 -4.97 -26.04 14.18
CA GLY A 35 -5.48 -25.02 13.26
C GLY A 35 -6.58 -24.29 14.03
N ALA A 36 -6.44 -22.98 14.25
CA ALA A 36 -7.41 -22.23 15.00
C ALA A 36 -8.70 -22.24 14.19
N THR A 37 -9.59 -23.19 14.49
CA THR A 37 -10.93 -23.20 13.91
C THR A 37 -11.58 -21.87 14.23
N MET A 38 -12.34 -21.30 13.33
CA MET A 38 -13.16 -20.10 13.55
C MET A 38 -14.19 -20.40 14.67
N SER A 39 -13.72 -20.41 15.90
CA SER A 39 -14.56 -20.54 17.08
C SER A 39 -14.64 -19.18 17.77
N PHE A 40 -15.83 -18.75 18.13
CA PHE A 40 -16.06 -17.53 18.92
C PHE A 40 -15.40 -17.53 20.29
N SER A 41 -14.84 -18.66 20.75
CA SER A 41 -14.01 -18.75 21.95
C SER A 41 -12.52 -18.51 21.69
N ASN A 42 -12.09 -18.44 20.42
CA ASN A 42 -10.68 -18.21 20.05
C ASN A 42 -10.35 -16.71 20.15
N PRO A 43 -9.33 -16.31 20.94
CA PRO A 43 -8.94 -14.90 21.07
C PRO A 43 -8.61 -14.21 19.74
N ILE A 44 -8.02 -14.92 18.77
CA ILE A 44 -7.73 -14.37 17.44
C ILE A 44 -9.04 -14.03 16.70
N THR A 45 -10.04 -14.90 16.76
CA THR A 45 -11.36 -14.64 16.16
C THR A 45 -12.03 -13.44 16.82
N ILE A 46 -11.96 -13.35 18.16
CA ILE A 46 -12.55 -12.24 18.91
C ILE A 46 -11.89 -10.91 18.51
N THR A 47 -10.56 -10.85 18.44
CA THR A 47 -9.83 -9.63 18.04
C THR A 47 -10.17 -9.20 16.61
N PHE A 48 -10.33 -10.13 15.67
CA PHE A 48 -10.77 -9.84 14.30
C PHE A 48 -12.18 -9.27 14.27
N VAL A 49 -13.11 -9.86 15.01
CA VAL A 49 -14.50 -9.39 15.11
C VAL A 49 -14.55 -7.98 15.72
N ILE A 50 -13.81 -7.74 16.82
CA ILE A 50 -13.70 -6.41 17.44
C ILE A 50 -13.13 -5.39 16.45
N TYR A 51 -12.06 -5.75 15.75
CA TYR A 51 -11.43 -4.87 14.75
C TYR A 51 -12.42 -4.51 13.64
N ILE A 52 -13.07 -5.50 13.02
CA ILE A 52 -14.05 -5.27 11.94
C ILE A 52 -15.24 -4.43 12.44
N ALA A 53 -15.75 -4.73 13.63
CA ALA A 53 -16.85 -3.97 14.24
C ALA A 53 -16.46 -2.50 14.48
N ALA A 54 -15.23 -2.24 14.95
CA ALA A 54 -14.71 -0.89 15.13
C ALA A 54 -14.61 -0.14 13.79
N MET A 55 -14.11 -0.79 12.72
CA MET A 55 -14.04 -0.19 11.39
C MET A 55 -15.41 0.15 10.82
N VAL A 56 -16.39 -0.75 10.95
CA VAL A 56 -17.78 -0.53 10.53
C VAL A 56 -18.40 0.63 11.32
N MET A 57 -18.14 0.72 12.63
CA MET A 57 -18.65 1.81 13.47
C MET A 57 -18.08 3.17 13.03
N ILE A 58 -16.78 3.27 12.77
CA ILE A 58 -16.14 4.49 12.25
C ILE A 58 -16.72 4.84 10.88
N GLY A 59 -16.86 3.86 10.00
CA GLY A 59 -17.50 4.02 8.69
C GLY A 59 -18.91 4.57 8.79
N PHE A 60 -19.70 4.08 9.73
CA PHE A 60 -21.08 4.55 9.96
C PHE A 60 -21.12 5.98 10.54
N MET A 61 -20.18 6.33 11.41
CA MET A 61 -20.07 7.71 11.92
C MET A 61 -19.75 8.69 10.79
N ALA A 62 -18.78 8.36 9.95
CA ALA A 62 -18.40 9.19 8.81
C ALA A 62 -19.47 9.25 7.70
N TYR A 63 -20.25 8.18 7.51
CA TYR A 63 -21.37 8.17 6.57
C TYR A 63 -22.39 9.30 6.85
N ARG A 64 -22.62 9.62 8.12
CA ARG A 64 -23.52 10.72 8.53
C ARG A 64 -23.01 12.10 8.13
N SER A 65 -21.73 12.23 7.81
CA SER A 65 -21.08 13.48 7.38
C SER A 65 -21.00 13.61 5.85
N THR A 66 -21.49 12.61 5.10
CA THR A 66 -21.45 12.59 3.63
C THR A 66 -22.79 13.03 3.08
N ASN A 67 -22.87 14.24 2.54
CA ASN A 67 -24.11 14.84 2.08
C ASN A 67 -24.23 14.94 0.54
N ASN A 68 -23.11 14.94 -0.16
CA ASN A 68 -23.06 15.14 -1.61
C ASN A 68 -21.92 14.31 -2.25
N LEU A 69 -21.81 14.36 -3.58
CA LEU A 69 -20.80 13.62 -4.33
C LEU A 69 -19.38 14.08 -4.02
N SER A 70 -19.14 15.37 -3.78
CA SER A 70 -17.83 15.90 -3.39
C SER A 70 -17.37 15.34 -2.05
N ASP A 71 -18.29 15.25 -1.08
CA ASP A 71 -18.01 14.61 0.21
C ASP A 71 -17.71 13.13 0.04
N TYR A 72 -18.45 12.46 -0.85
CA TYR A 72 -18.30 11.02 -1.10
C TYR A 72 -16.96 10.69 -1.78
N ILE A 73 -16.51 11.50 -2.76
CA ILE A 73 -15.30 11.23 -3.58
C ILE A 73 -14.03 11.81 -2.95
N LEU A 74 -14.10 13.01 -2.32
CA LEU A 74 -12.93 13.76 -1.88
C LEU A 74 -13.04 14.34 -0.46
N GLY A 75 -14.13 14.06 0.25
CA GLY A 75 -14.32 14.53 1.63
C GLY A 75 -14.41 16.04 1.78
N GLY A 76 -14.88 16.75 0.75
CA GLY A 76 -15.00 18.20 0.75
C GLY A 76 -13.67 18.95 0.96
N ARG A 77 -12.53 18.35 0.62
CA ARG A 77 -11.16 18.88 0.83
C ARG A 77 -10.90 19.31 2.28
N SER A 78 -11.30 18.51 3.24
CA SER A 78 -11.29 18.84 4.67
C SER A 78 -10.28 18.04 5.50
N LEU A 79 -9.35 17.30 4.85
CA LEU A 79 -8.39 16.48 5.56
C LEU A 79 -7.28 17.33 6.20
N GLY A 80 -7.22 17.34 7.53
CA GLY A 80 -6.11 17.92 8.29
C GLY A 80 -4.81 17.08 8.15
N SER A 81 -3.69 17.67 8.55
CA SER A 81 -2.34 17.11 8.34
C SER A 81 -2.16 15.64 8.76
N VAL A 82 -2.71 15.24 9.92
CA VAL A 82 -2.53 13.88 10.45
C VAL A 82 -3.28 12.86 9.59
N VAL A 83 -4.56 13.16 9.29
CA VAL A 83 -5.40 12.26 8.48
C VAL A 83 -4.85 12.17 7.06
N THR A 84 -4.46 13.30 6.45
CA THR A 84 -3.82 13.32 5.13
C THR A 84 -2.57 12.44 5.09
N ALA A 85 -1.70 12.56 6.10
CA ALA A 85 -0.45 11.81 6.19
C ALA A 85 -0.67 10.31 6.33
N LEU A 86 -1.48 9.92 7.33
CA LEU A 86 -1.67 8.52 7.68
C LEU A 86 -2.58 7.80 6.67
N SER A 87 -3.61 8.50 6.14
CA SER A 87 -4.44 7.93 5.08
C SER A 87 -3.66 7.77 3.77
N ALA A 88 -2.79 8.73 3.39
CA ALA A 88 -1.92 8.56 2.22
C ALA A 88 -0.98 7.35 2.39
N GLY A 89 -0.36 7.20 3.58
CA GLY A 89 0.51 6.06 3.88
C GLY A 89 -0.23 4.73 3.93
N ALA A 90 -1.34 4.65 4.68
CA ALA A 90 -2.11 3.41 4.83
C ALA A 90 -2.81 2.98 3.53
N SER A 91 -3.23 3.93 2.69
CA SER A 91 -3.83 3.59 1.39
C SER A 91 -2.83 2.99 0.40
N ASP A 92 -1.56 3.32 0.55
CA ASP A 92 -0.45 2.80 -0.26
C ASP A 92 0.02 1.43 0.25
N MET A 93 0.29 1.34 1.56
CA MET A 93 0.94 0.19 2.19
C MET A 93 -0.06 -0.91 2.50
N SER A 94 -0.36 -1.72 1.46
CA SER A 94 -1.27 -2.86 1.50
C SER A 94 -0.66 -4.12 2.13
N GLY A 95 -1.24 -5.27 1.88
CA GLY A 95 -0.69 -6.57 2.28
C GLY A 95 0.77 -6.80 1.87
N TRP A 96 1.27 -6.11 0.84
CA TRP A 96 2.68 -6.22 0.45
C TRP A 96 3.65 -5.78 1.55
N LEU A 97 3.27 -4.80 2.38
CA LEU A 97 4.11 -4.30 3.47
C LEU A 97 4.35 -5.34 4.57
N LEU A 98 3.31 -6.11 4.94
CA LEU A 98 3.40 -7.09 6.03
C LEU A 98 3.66 -8.52 5.54
N MET A 99 3.54 -8.78 4.24
CA MET A 99 3.70 -10.11 3.65
C MET A 99 4.72 -10.12 2.52
N GLY A 100 4.53 -9.31 1.47
CA GLY A 100 5.35 -9.35 0.26
C GLY A 100 6.80 -8.97 0.50
N LEU A 101 7.06 -7.77 1.03
CA LEU A 101 8.44 -7.30 1.26
C LEU A 101 9.17 -8.07 2.36
N PRO A 102 8.55 -8.42 3.52
CA PRO A 102 9.21 -9.31 4.48
C PRO A 102 9.56 -10.66 3.87
N GLY A 103 8.69 -11.20 3.01
CA GLY A 103 8.95 -12.45 2.29
C GLY A 103 10.12 -12.34 1.32
N ALA A 104 10.21 -11.26 0.56
CA ALA A 104 11.32 -11.01 -0.35
C ALA A 104 12.67 -10.90 0.41
N ILE A 105 12.70 -10.13 1.51
CA ILE A 105 13.88 -10.02 2.40
C ILE A 105 14.24 -11.38 3.02
N TYR A 106 13.25 -12.17 3.44
CA TYR A 106 13.49 -13.51 3.98
C TYR A 106 14.19 -14.44 2.97
N MET A 107 13.81 -14.34 1.70
CA MET A 107 14.37 -15.18 0.62
C MET A 107 15.74 -14.72 0.15
N SER A 108 15.95 -13.41 0.03
CA SER A 108 17.10 -12.84 -0.69
C SER A 108 18.06 -12.03 0.19
N GLY A 109 17.71 -11.83 1.47
CA GLY A 109 18.48 -10.96 2.37
C GLY A 109 18.27 -9.48 2.08
N LEU A 110 19.24 -8.66 2.50
CA LEU A 110 19.14 -7.19 2.40
C LEU A 110 19.22 -6.64 0.97
N SER A 111 19.51 -7.45 -0.04
CA SER A 111 19.49 -7.01 -1.45
C SER A 111 18.10 -6.50 -1.88
N GLU A 112 17.01 -7.02 -1.31
CA GLU A 112 15.65 -6.53 -1.58
C GLU A 112 15.30 -5.21 -0.86
N ALA A 113 16.13 -4.75 0.08
CA ALA A 113 15.92 -3.48 0.77
C ALA A 113 16.02 -2.25 -0.16
N TRP A 114 16.58 -2.41 -1.37
CA TRP A 114 16.53 -1.37 -2.41
C TRP A 114 15.11 -0.95 -2.78
N ILE A 115 14.11 -1.85 -2.65
CA ILE A 115 12.68 -1.50 -2.79
C ILE A 115 12.31 -0.44 -1.75
N ALA A 116 12.63 -0.67 -0.47
CA ALA A 116 12.30 0.25 0.61
C ALA A 116 12.99 1.62 0.45
N ILE A 117 14.24 1.63 -0.02
CA ILE A 117 14.99 2.86 -0.32
C ILE A 117 14.32 3.61 -1.48
N GLY A 118 14.04 2.93 -2.58
CA GLY A 118 13.37 3.52 -3.74
C GLY A 118 12.02 4.12 -3.40
N LEU A 119 11.19 3.38 -2.67
CA LEU A 119 9.88 3.84 -2.18
C LEU A 119 10.03 5.09 -1.29
N THR A 120 10.96 5.08 -0.34
CA THR A 120 11.19 6.23 0.55
C THR A 120 11.57 7.48 -0.22
N VAL A 121 12.49 7.37 -1.17
CA VAL A 121 12.93 8.48 -2.02
C VAL A 121 11.78 8.97 -2.89
N GLY A 122 11.08 8.07 -3.57
CA GLY A 122 9.96 8.42 -4.44
C GLY A 122 8.81 9.09 -3.71
N ALA A 123 8.41 8.56 -2.55
CA ALA A 123 7.40 9.18 -1.70
C ALA A 123 7.80 10.58 -1.25
N TYR A 124 9.03 10.76 -0.78
CA TYR A 124 9.52 12.08 -0.36
C TYR A 124 9.48 13.10 -1.50
N LEU A 125 9.94 12.72 -2.68
CA LEU A 125 9.91 13.59 -3.86
C LEU A 125 8.47 13.90 -4.30
N ASN A 126 7.55 12.93 -4.21
CA ASN A 126 6.13 13.14 -4.50
C ASN A 126 5.49 14.16 -3.53
N TRP A 127 5.75 14.02 -2.23
CA TRP A 127 5.33 15.00 -1.23
C TRP A 127 5.91 16.39 -1.47
N LEU A 128 7.16 16.46 -1.94
CA LEU A 128 7.87 17.73 -2.12
C LEU A 128 7.43 18.48 -3.38
N PHE A 129 7.30 17.75 -4.51
CA PHE A 129 7.09 18.37 -5.81
C PHE A 129 5.64 18.35 -6.26
N VAL A 130 4.86 17.34 -5.88
CA VAL A 130 3.49 17.15 -6.39
C VAL A 130 2.43 17.58 -5.39
N ALA A 131 2.50 17.14 -4.14
CA ALA A 131 1.38 17.22 -3.21
C ALA A 131 0.74 18.61 -3.10
N GLY A 132 1.52 19.64 -2.74
CA GLY A 132 0.99 21.00 -2.59
C GLY A 132 0.56 21.63 -3.90
N ARG A 133 1.31 21.39 -4.98
CA ARG A 133 0.94 21.90 -6.30
C ARG A 133 -0.33 21.26 -6.82
N LEU A 134 -0.47 19.95 -6.69
CA LEU A 134 -1.67 19.23 -7.14
C LEU A 134 -2.90 19.68 -6.36
N ARG A 135 -2.78 19.91 -5.04
CA ARG A 135 -3.87 20.47 -4.23
C ARG A 135 -4.43 21.77 -4.81
N VAL A 136 -3.54 22.72 -5.12
CA VAL A 136 -3.93 24.03 -5.67
C VAL A 136 -4.37 23.92 -7.13
N GLN A 137 -3.64 23.16 -7.95
CA GLN A 137 -3.97 23.00 -9.37
C GLN A 137 -5.35 22.37 -9.58
N THR A 138 -5.75 21.39 -8.76
CA THR A 138 -7.08 20.76 -8.89
C THR A 138 -8.20 21.72 -8.50
N GLU A 139 -7.98 22.58 -7.51
CA GLU A 139 -8.95 23.61 -7.11
C GLU A 139 -9.14 24.67 -8.20
N HIS A 140 -8.02 25.19 -8.78
CA HIS A 140 -8.06 26.22 -9.82
C HIS A 140 -8.49 25.69 -11.20
N ASN A 141 -8.46 24.38 -11.42
CA ASN A 141 -8.91 23.76 -12.67
C ASN A 141 -10.29 23.08 -12.48
N GLY A 142 -11.31 23.88 -12.15
CA GLY A 142 -12.71 23.49 -12.10
C GLY A 142 -13.09 22.71 -10.84
N ASP A 143 -12.36 22.89 -9.74
CA ASP A 143 -12.55 22.12 -8.49
C ASP A 143 -12.62 20.61 -8.73
N ALA A 144 -11.68 20.09 -9.52
CA ALA A 144 -11.65 18.71 -9.99
C ALA A 144 -11.65 17.71 -8.83
N LEU A 145 -12.58 16.76 -8.86
CA LEU A 145 -12.76 15.75 -7.81
C LEU A 145 -11.94 14.47 -8.05
N THR A 146 -11.59 14.19 -9.31
CA THR A 146 -10.82 13.01 -9.72
C THR A 146 -9.60 13.42 -10.56
N LEU A 147 -8.62 12.52 -10.71
CA LEU A 147 -7.50 12.77 -11.62
C LEU A 147 -7.93 12.88 -13.09
N PRO A 148 -8.83 12.02 -13.61
CA PRO A 148 -9.36 12.20 -14.96
C PRO A 148 -10.05 13.56 -15.17
N ASP A 149 -10.81 14.02 -14.17
CA ASP A 149 -11.45 15.33 -14.20
C ASP A 149 -10.41 16.47 -14.19
N TYR A 150 -9.38 16.36 -13.35
CA TYR A 150 -8.25 17.29 -13.34
C TYR A 150 -7.57 17.37 -14.72
N PHE A 151 -7.27 16.23 -15.34
CA PHE A 151 -6.64 16.25 -16.68
C PHE A 151 -7.55 16.88 -17.72
N ALA A 152 -8.85 16.57 -17.72
CA ALA A 152 -9.80 17.17 -18.66
C ALA A 152 -9.90 18.69 -18.49
N SER A 153 -10.00 19.18 -17.26
CA SER A 153 -10.09 20.61 -16.97
C SER A 153 -8.77 21.34 -17.22
N ARG A 154 -7.64 20.77 -16.77
CA ARG A 154 -6.30 21.35 -16.91
C ARG A 154 -5.92 21.55 -18.38
N PHE A 155 -6.31 20.60 -19.25
CA PHE A 155 -5.93 20.56 -20.66
C PHE A 155 -7.07 20.92 -21.61
N GLU A 156 -8.18 21.47 -21.12
CA GLU A 156 -9.34 21.87 -21.91
C GLU A 156 -9.83 20.76 -22.86
N ASP A 157 -9.93 19.52 -22.33
CA ASP A 157 -10.33 18.37 -23.15
C ASP A 157 -11.85 18.34 -23.40
N ASN A 158 -12.28 19.02 -24.45
CA ASN A 158 -13.68 19.03 -24.90
C ASN A 158 -14.12 17.70 -25.55
N SER A 159 -13.19 16.81 -25.88
CA SER A 159 -13.50 15.51 -26.51
C SER A 159 -13.85 14.41 -25.49
N GLY A 160 -13.46 14.58 -24.22
CA GLY A 160 -13.57 13.58 -23.17
C GLY A 160 -12.58 12.42 -23.28
N LEU A 161 -11.64 12.42 -24.22
CA LEU A 161 -10.69 11.32 -24.42
C LEU A 161 -9.76 11.14 -23.22
N LEU A 162 -9.30 12.23 -22.60
CA LEU A 162 -8.48 12.13 -21.40
C LEU A 162 -9.23 11.45 -20.24
N ARG A 163 -10.53 11.76 -20.06
CA ARG A 163 -11.38 11.10 -19.05
C ARG A 163 -11.52 9.61 -19.32
N ILE A 164 -11.91 9.25 -20.56
CA ILE A 164 -12.16 7.85 -20.94
C ILE A 164 -10.89 7.01 -20.79
N ILE A 165 -9.77 7.47 -21.35
CA ILE A 165 -8.52 6.71 -21.33
C ILE A 165 -7.97 6.60 -19.91
N SER A 166 -8.04 7.68 -19.12
CA SER A 166 -7.66 7.63 -17.71
C SER A 166 -8.54 6.67 -16.90
N ALA A 167 -9.87 6.68 -17.11
CA ALA A 167 -10.78 5.76 -16.44
C ALA A 167 -10.48 4.29 -16.81
N ILE A 168 -10.18 4.00 -18.08
CA ILE A 168 -9.79 2.65 -18.52
C ILE A 168 -8.50 2.21 -17.82
N VAL A 169 -7.47 3.06 -17.76
CA VAL A 169 -6.20 2.77 -17.07
C VAL A 169 -6.44 2.51 -15.59
N ILE A 170 -7.28 3.34 -14.93
CA ILE A 170 -7.67 3.17 -13.54
C ILE A 170 -8.33 1.80 -13.32
N LEU A 171 -9.31 1.46 -14.13
CA LEU A 171 -10.04 0.19 -14.00
C LEU A 171 -9.13 -1.03 -14.18
N VAL A 172 -8.30 -1.03 -15.23
CA VAL A 172 -7.41 -2.15 -15.52
C VAL A 172 -6.44 -2.39 -14.36
N PHE A 173 -5.67 -1.39 -13.99
CA PHE A 173 -4.59 -1.60 -13.02
C PHE A 173 -5.09 -1.67 -11.57
N PHE A 174 -6.17 -0.95 -11.19
CA PHE A 174 -6.73 -1.15 -9.86
C PHE A 174 -7.47 -2.47 -9.69
N THR A 175 -8.08 -3.03 -10.73
CA THR A 175 -8.66 -4.37 -10.61
C THR A 175 -7.58 -5.41 -10.28
N ILE A 176 -6.41 -5.30 -10.92
CA ILE A 176 -5.24 -6.16 -10.63
C ILE A 176 -4.72 -5.90 -9.21
N TYR A 177 -4.64 -4.63 -8.80
CA TYR A 177 -4.18 -4.29 -7.46
C TYR A 177 -5.19 -4.77 -6.39
N CYS A 178 -6.49 -4.61 -6.62
CA CYS A 178 -7.54 -5.16 -5.74
C CYS A 178 -7.42 -6.68 -5.59
N ALA A 179 -7.11 -7.39 -6.67
CA ALA A 179 -6.87 -8.83 -6.62
C ALA A 179 -5.71 -9.18 -5.67
N SER A 180 -4.63 -8.39 -5.63
CA SER A 180 -3.52 -8.60 -4.67
C SER A 180 -3.97 -8.50 -3.23
N GLY A 181 -4.81 -7.50 -2.91
CA GLY A 181 -5.39 -7.34 -1.56
C GLY A 181 -6.28 -8.52 -1.17
N ILE A 182 -7.08 -9.03 -2.11
CA ILE A 182 -7.93 -10.21 -1.89
C ILE A 182 -7.07 -11.46 -1.68
N VAL A 183 -5.97 -11.65 -2.44
CA VAL A 183 -5.01 -12.73 -2.21
C VAL A 183 -4.39 -12.63 -0.81
N ALA A 184 -3.95 -11.44 -0.39
CA ALA A 184 -3.40 -11.23 0.95
C ALA A 184 -4.40 -11.58 2.06
N GLY A 185 -5.65 -11.13 1.92
CA GLY A 185 -6.75 -11.50 2.82
C GLY A 185 -7.00 -13.01 2.85
N ALA A 186 -7.05 -13.66 1.69
CA ALA A 186 -7.21 -15.11 1.59
C ALA A 186 -6.08 -15.87 2.30
N ARG A 187 -4.83 -15.46 2.09
CA ARG A 187 -3.66 -16.07 2.76
C ARG A 187 -3.70 -15.88 4.28
N LEU A 188 -4.15 -14.71 4.73
CA LEU A 188 -4.33 -14.44 6.15
C LEU A 188 -5.36 -15.40 6.77
N PHE A 189 -6.53 -15.55 6.17
CA PHE A 189 -7.61 -16.41 6.68
C PHE A 189 -7.24 -17.90 6.57
N GLU A 190 -6.63 -18.31 5.46
CA GLU A 190 -6.10 -19.67 5.27
C GLU A 190 -5.09 -20.03 6.38
N SER A 191 -4.06 -19.20 6.59
CA SER A 191 -2.99 -19.46 7.57
C SER A 191 -3.47 -19.34 9.01
N THR A 192 -4.45 -18.50 9.29
CA THR A 192 -4.94 -18.23 10.64
C THR A 192 -5.97 -19.26 11.09
N PHE A 193 -6.90 -19.64 10.20
CA PHE A 193 -8.05 -20.49 10.55
C PHE A 193 -8.01 -21.89 9.93
N GLY A 194 -6.97 -22.21 9.14
CA GLY A 194 -6.85 -23.52 8.49
C GLY A 194 -7.91 -23.79 7.44
N MET A 195 -8.49 -22.73 6.85
CA MET A 195 -9.49 -22.84 5.78
C MET A 195 -8.85 -23.26 4.46
N SER A 196 -9.64 -23.86 3.54
CA SER A 196 -9.21 -23.97 2.16
C SER A 196 -9.03 -22.57 1.55
N TYR A 197 -8.13 -22.43 0.57
CA TYR A 197 -7.88 -21.14 -0.08
C TYR A 197 -9.16 -20.52 -0.64
N GLU A 198 -10.02 -21.32 -1.26
CA GLU A 198 -11.30 -20.87 -1.83
C GLU A 198 -12.24 -20.29 -0.76
N THR A 199 -12.39 -20.99 0.37
CA THR A 199 -13.22 -20.49 1.49
C THR A 199 -12.61 -19.21 2.10
N ALA A 200 -11.29 -19.18 2.28
CA ALA A 200 -10.55 -18.03 2.79
C ALA A 200 -10.64 -16.81 1.86
N LEU A 201 -10.64 -17.05 0.53
CA LEU A 201 -10.81 -16.04 -0.50
C LEU A 201 -12.14 -15.28 -0.33
N TRP A 202 -13.24 -16.01 -0.23
CA TRP A 202 -14.56 -15.41 -0.04
C TRP A 202 -14.73 -14.75 1.33
N ALA A 203 -14.20 -15.37 2.40
CA ALA A 203 -14.25 -14.81 3.75
C ALA A 203 -13.45 -13.51 3.85
N GLY A 204 -12.22 -13.48 3.35
CA GLY A 204 -11.35 -12.30 3.32
C GLY A 204 -11.93 -11.18 2.47
N ALA A 205 -12.45 -11.52 1.28
CA ALA A 205 -13.11 -10.55 0.40
C ALA A 205 -14.36 -9.95 1.06
N ALA A 206 -15.22 -10.78 1.65
CA ALA A 206 -16.43 -10.31 2.32
C ALA A 206 -16.12 -9.36 3.48
N ALA A 207 -15.14 -9.69 4.33
CA ALA A 207 -14.73 -8.85 5.44
C ALA A 207 -14.29 -7.45 4.98
N THR A 208 -13.61 -7.36 3.82
CA THR A 208 -13.08 -6.11 3.29
C THR A 208 -14.13 -5.31 2.52
N ILE A 209 -14.94 -5.98 1.67
CA ILE A 209 -15.90 -5.31 0.79
C ILE A 209 -17.09 -4.77 1.59
N ALA A 210 -17.56 -5.50 2.60
CA ALA A 210 -18.73 -5.12 3.39
C ALA A 210 -18.65 -3.71 3.98
N TYR A 211 -17.49 -3.33 4.48
CA TYR A 211 -17.26 -2.02 5.06
C TYR A 211 -17.10 -0.92 3.99
N THR A 212 -16.45 -1.24 2.86
CA THR A 212 -16.22 -0.29 1.75
C THR A 212 -17.52 0.15 1.09
N PHE A 213 -18.48 -0.76 1.00
CA PHE A 213 -19.78 -0.50 0.39
C PHE A 213 -20.60 0.59 1.11
N VAL A 214 -20.42 0.73 2.42
CA VAL A 214 -21.17 1.69 3.24
C VAL A 214 -20.49 3.05 3.28
N GLY A 215 -19.16 3.09 3.37
CA GLY A 215 -18.36 4.29 3.56
C GLY A 215 -18.13 5.09 2.27
N GLY A 216 -17.82 6.39 2.42
CA GLY A 216 -17.24 7.25 1.38
C GLY A 216 -15.82 7.62 1.77
N PHE A 217 -15.25 8.63 1.11
CA PHE A 217 -13.87 9.04 1.27
C PHE A 217 -13.46 9.38 2.72
N LEU A 218 -14.33 10.09 3.46
CA LEU A 218 -14.08 10.44 4.87
C LEU A 218 -14.03 9.20 5.76
N ALA A 219 -14.96 8.25 5.54
CA ALA A 219 -14.96 6.99 6.28
C ALA A 219 -13.66 6.22 6.08
N VAL A 220 -13.24 6.10 4.82
CA VAL A 220 -11.99 5.43 4.45
C VAL A 220 -10.80 6.16 5.07
N SER A 221 -10.72 7.49 4.98
CA SER A 221 -9.59 8.27 5.50
C SER A 221 -9.47 8.21 7.04
N TRP A 222 -10.58 8.14 7.76
CA TRP A 222 -10.57 8.00 9.22
C TRP A 222 -10.20 6.59 9.65
N THR A 223 -10.73 5.57 8.98
CA THR A 223 -10.31 4.18 9.24
C THR A 223 -8.84 3.96 8.90
N ASP A 224 -8.33 4.54 7.81
CA ASP A 224 -6.92 4.48 7.42
C ASP A 224 -6.00 4.99 8.54
N THR A 225 -6.40 6.03 9.28
CA THR A 225 -5.62 6.57 10.39
C THR A 225 -5.46 5.56 11.54
N VAL A 226 -6.53 4.84 11.87
CA VAL A 226 -6.49 3.76 12.87
C VAL A 226 -5.67 2.58 12.35
N GLN A 227 -5.87 2.21 11.09
CA GLN A 227 -5.18 1.12 10.42
C GLN A 227 -3.67 1.37 10.32
N ALA A 228 -3.25 2.60 10.00
CA ALA A 228 -1.85 3.02 10.02
C ALA A 228 -1.20 2.82 11.41
N THR A 229 -1.95 3.10 12.46
CA THR A 229 -1.47 2.92 13.84
C THR A 229 -1.26 1.45 14.18
N LEU A 230 -2.16 0.56 13.75
CA LEU A 230 -2.00 -0.89 13.92
C LEU A 230 -0.80 -1.43 13.14
N MET A 231 -0.60 -0.95 11.91
CA MET A 231 0.50 -1.39 11.04
C MET A 231 1.86 -1.05 11.63
N ILE A 232 2.08 0.20 12.06
CA ILE A 232 3.37 0.60 12.66
C ILE A 232 3.63 -0.13 13.98
N PHE A 233 2.59 -0.32 14.81
CA PHE A 233 2.70 -1.09 16.04
C PHE A 233 3.16 -2.53 15.76
N ALA A 234 2.54 -3.21 14.80
CA ALA A 234 2.87 -4.58 14.43
C ALA A 234 4.30 -4.69 13.89
N LEU A 235 4.72 -3.74 13.04
CA LEU A 235 6.04 -3.73 12.41
C LEU A 235 7.19 -3.31 13.34
N ILE A 236 6.91 -2.63 14.43
CA ILE A 236 7.91 -2.34 15.48
C ILE A 236 7.99 -3.51 16.46
N LEU A 237 6.84 -4.01 16.92
CA LEU A 237 6.80 -5.02 17.96
C LEU A 237 7.35 -6.38 17.51
N THR A 238 6.96 -6.82 16.32
CA THR A 238 7.32 -8.17 15.83
C THR A 238 8.84 -8.38 15.73
N PRO A 239 9.63 -7.53 15.05
CA PRO A 239 11.08 -7.76 14.95
C PRO A 239 11.79 -7.67 16.31
N VAL A 240 11.30 -6.83 17.24
CA VAL A 240 11.86 -6.76 18.61
C VAL A 240 11.67 -8.10 19.33
N ILE A 241 10.49 -8.70 19.25
CA ILE A 241 10.23 -9.99 19.88
C ILE A 241 11.01 -11.13 19.19
N VAL A 242 11.18 -11.07 17.86
CA VAL A 242 12.02 -12.04 17.14
C VAL A 242 13.47 -11.97 17.65
N LEU A 243 14.06 -10.77 17.79
CA LEU A 243 15.40 -10.60 18.37
C LEU A 243 15.53 -11.19 19.77
N ILE A 244 14.53 -10.99 20.62
CA ILE A 244 14.51 -11.57 21.97
C ILE A 244 14.42 -13.10 21.89
N ALA A 245 13.56 -13.63 21.04
CA ALA A 245 13.35 -15.07 20.88
C ALA A 245 14.56 -15.80 20.31
N THR A 246 15.37 -15.14 19.47
CA THR A 246 16.60 -15.69 18.90
C THR A 246 17.82 -15.52 19.81
N GLY A 247 17.67 -14.90 20.99
CA GLY A 247 18.75 -14.77 21.99
C GLY A 247 19.51 -13.44 21.94
N GLY A 248 18.96 -12.42 21.29
CA GLY A 248 19.52 -11.08 21.17
C GLY A 248 20.20 -10.81 19.84
N VAL A 249 20.72 -9.59 19.69
CA VAL A 249 21.24 -9.07 18.41
C VAL A 249 22.39 -9.93 17.86
N ASP A 250 23.39 -10.20 18.68
CA ASP A 250 24.59 -10.94 18.27
C ASP A 250 24.25 -12.36 17.81
N THR A 251 23.41 -13.06 18.58
CA THR A 251 22.97 -14.43 18.25
C THR A 251 22.17 -14.45 16.96
N THR A 252 21.27 -13.48 16.78
CA THR A 252 20.47 -13.34 15.55
C THR A 252 21.36 -13.13 14.34
N PHE A 253 22.32 -12.22 14.43
CA PHE A 253 23.20 -11.90 13.31
C PHE A 253 24.13 -13.06 12.96
N LEU A 254 24.70 -13.75 13.96
CA LEU A 254 25.47 -14.97 13.74
C LEU A 254 24.63 -16.08 13.06
N ALA A 255 23.38 -16.24 13.46
CA ALA A 255 22.48 -17.22 12.83
C ALA A 255 22.16 -16.87 11.37
N ILE A 256 21.98 -15.58 11.04
CA ILE A 256 21.78 -15.12 9.66
C ILE A 256 23.06 -15.33 8.83
N GLU A 257 24.23 -15.02 9.39
CA GLU A 257 25.52 -15.21 8.74
C GLU A 257 25.80 -16.68 8.41
N ALA A 258 25.40 -17.57 9.32
CA ALA A 258 25.51 -19.01 9.12
C ALA A 258 24.64 -19.54 7.95
N GLN A 259 23.53 -18.86 7.63
CA GLN A 259 22.70 -19.18 6.45
C GLN A 259 23.30 -18.60 5.15
N GLY A 260 24.27 -17.71 5.26
CA GLY A 260 25.01 -17.13 4.15
C GLY A 260 25.42 -15.69 4.43
N ALA A 261 26.72 -15.44 4.48
CA ALA A 261 27.29 -14.10 4.72
C ALA A 261 26.75 -13.02 3.76
N GLY A 262 26.32 -13.44 2.56
CA GLY A 262 25.72 -12.53 1.60
C GLY A 262 24.32 -12.02 1.95
N ASN A 263 23.68 -12.53 3.01
CA ASN A 263 22.37 -11.99 3.44
C ASN A 263 22.47 -10.55 3.97
N PHE A 264 23.67 -10.14 4.43
CA PHE A 264 23.98 -8.78 4.87
C PHE A 264 24.40 -7.85 3.72
N ASP A 265 24.78 -8.40 2.59
CA ASP A 265 25.29 -7.61 1.46
C ASP A 265 24.14 -7.18 0.55
N MET A 266 23.87 -5.89 0.56
CA MET A 266 22.83 -5.28 -0.31
C MET A 266 23.17 -5.37 -1.80
N PHE A 267 24.43 -5.69 -2.15
CA PHE A 267 24.91 -5.80 -3.52
C PHE A 267 25.10 -7.26 -3.97
N LYS A 268 24.89 -8.24 -3.08
CA LYS A 268 25.04 -9.65 -3.41
C LYS A 268 24.10 -10.07 -4.53
N GLY A 269 24.68 -10.55 -5.63
CA GLY A 269 23.92 -10.98 -6.80
C GLY A 269 23.19 -9.85 -7.52
N ALA A 270 23.30 -8.62 -7.03
CA ALA A 270 22.63 -7.48 -7.61
C ALA A 270 23.39 -6.98 -8.85
N THR A 271 22.73 -6.98 -9.99
CA THR A 271 23.19 -6.26 -11.17
C THR A 271 22.78 -4.80 -11.07
N PHE A 272 23.45 -3.91 -11.80
CA PHE A 272 23.05 -2.52 -11.92
C PHE A 272 21.57 -2.38 -12.33
N ILE A 273 21.13 -3.21 -13.29
CA ILE A 273 19.73 -3.28 -13.73
C ILE A 273 18.82 -3.72 -12.59
N GLY A 274 19.21 -4.72 -11.81
CA GLY A 274 18.45 -5.19 -10.65
C GLY A 274 18.25 -4.09 -9.60
N ILE A 275 19.32 -3.39 -9.21
CA ILE A 275 19.23 -2.27 -8.24
C ILE A 275 18.31 -1.17 -8.75
N ILE A 276 18.49 -0.74 -10.01
CA ILE A 276 17.63 0.28 -10.63
C ILE A 276 16.17 -0.20 -10.67
N SER A 277 15.93 -1.48 -10.96
CA SER A 277 14.59 -2.06 -10.99
C SER A 277 13.92 -2.00 -9.61
N LEU A 278 14.63 -2.38 -8.55
CA LEU A 278 14.12 -2.29 -7.18
C LEU A 278 13.90 -0.84 -6.73
N MET A 279 14.83 0.07 -7.04
CA MET A 279 14.67 1.50 -6.76
C MET A 279 13.56 2.14 -7.61
N GLY A 280 13.30 1.62 -8.79
CA GLY A 280 12.25 2.06 -9.71
C GLY A 280 10.84 2.06 -9.10
N TRP A 281 10.59 1.29 -8.05
CA TRP A 281 9.34 1.33 -7.30
C TRP A 281 8.97 2.74 -6.83
N GLY A 282 9.97 3.59 -6.52
CA GLY A 282 9.75 4.97 -6.12
C GLY A 282 9.07 5.83 -7.17
N LEU A 283 9.24 5.54 -8.47
CA LEU A 283 8.58 6.26 -9.57
C LEU A 283 7.05 6.12 -9.53
N GLY A 284 6.56 5.03 -8.95
CA GLY A 284 5.14 4.75 -8.84
C GLY A 284 4.37 5.80 -8.06
N TYR A 285 4.98 6.42 -7.04
CA TYR A 285 4.31 7.42 -6.19
C TYR A 285 3.70 8.58 -6.95
N PHE A 286 4.35 9.01 -8.02
CA PHE A 286 3.88 10.15 -8.83
C PHE A 286 2.58 9.86 -9.58
N GLY A 287 2.22 8.58 -9.74
CA GLY A 287 1.08 8.18 -10.56
C GLY A 287 -0.04 7.44 -9.82
N GLN A 288 0.02 7.25 -8.50
CA GLN A 288 -0.99 6.46 -7.76
C GLN A 288 -2.25 7.29 -7.45
N PRO A 289 -3.39 7.04 -8.09
CA PRO A 289 -4.57 7.89 -7.94
C PRO A 289 -5.10 7.95 -6.50
N HIS A 290 -5.04 6.84 -5.77
CA HIS A 290 -5.51 6.76 -4.37
C HIS A 290 -4.64 7.58 -3.41
N ILE A 291 -3.33 7.70 -3.64
CA ILE A 291 -2.42 8.57 -2.86
C ILE A 291 -2.66 10.03 -3.24
N LEU A 292 -2.69 10.31 -4.55
CA LEU A 292 -2.86 11.66 -5.07
C LEU A 292 -4.20 12.29 -4.65
N ALA A 293 -5.26 11.48 -4.54
CA ALA A 293 -6.55 11.93 -4.00
C ALA A 293 -6.42 12.49 -2.57
N ARG A 294 -5.53 11.96 -1.71
CA ARG A 294 -5.29 12.50 -0.36
C ARG A 294 -4.63 13.88 -0.40
N PHE A 295 -3.76 14.11 -1.39
CA PHE A 295 -3.19 15.45 -1.60
C PHE A 295 -4.25 16.44 -2.07
N MET A 296 -5.12 16.02 -3.00
CA MET A 296 -6.24 16.84 -3.47
C MET A 296 -7.23 17.16 -2.35
N ALA A 297 -7.42 16.24 -1.39
CA ALA A 297 -8.35 16.35 -0.27
C ALA A 297 -7.80 17.11 0.94
N ALA A 298 -6.52 17.48 0.97
CA ALA A 298 -5.93 18.24 2.07
C ALA A 298 -6.62 19.61 2.23
N ASP A 299 -6.77 20.05 3.47
CA ASP A 299 -7.45 21.31 3.79
C ASP A 299 -6.68 22.56 3.29
N SER A 300 -5.33 22.51 3.33
CA SER A 300 -4.48 23.64 2.95
C SER A 300 -3.08 23.19 2.48
N VAL A 301 -2.35 24.07 1.78
CA VAL A 301 -0.94 23.83 1.42
C VAL A 301 -0.06 23.78 2.66
N LYS A 302 -0.36 24.58 3.69
CA LYS A 302 0.38 24.59 4.97
C LYS A 302 0.31 23.25 5.68
N SER A 303 -0.85 22.59 5.64
CA SER A 303 -1.02 21.28 6.26
C SER A 303 -0.19 20.19 5.58
N ILE A 304 0.08 20.31 4.27
CA ILE A 304 0.87 19.35 3.49
C ILE A 304 2.32 19.27 4.00
N ALA A 305 2.92 20.37 4.42
CA ALA A 305 4.29 20.34 4.96
C ALA A 305 4.38 19.50 6.25
N ASN A 306 3.39 19.60 7.13
CA ASN A 306 3.29 18.79 8.34
C ASN A 306 2.90 17.34 8.00
N ALA A 307 1.95 17.14 7.09
CA ALA A 307 1.55 15.82 6.61
C ALA A 307 2.75 15.06 6.04
N ARG A 308 3.60 15.69 5.23
CA ARG A 308 4.85 15.10 4.73
C ARG A 308 5.75 14.59 5.85
N ARG A 309 5.99 15.40 6.89
CA ARG A 309 6.84 14.99 8.02
C ARG A 309 6.29 13.76 8.73
N ILE A 310 4.98 13.77 9.02
CA ILE A 310 4.30 12.66 9.69
C ILE A 310 4.34 11.41 8.81
N SER A 311 3.94 11.53 7.54
CA SER A 311 3.90 10.42 6.59
C SER A 311 5.26 9.79 6.38
N MET A 312 6.31 10.60 6.17
CA MET A 312 7.66 10.08 5.96
C MET A 312 8.24 9.41 7.20
N THR A 313 8.01 9.96 8.39
CA THR A 313 8.44 9.32 9.64
C THR A 313 7.75 7.98 9.82
N TRP A 314 6.43 7.93 9.65
CA TRP A 314 5.65 6.70 9.72
C TRP A 314 6.12 5.66 8.69
N MET A 315 6.29 6.09 7.44
CA MET A 315 6.73 5.23 6.33
C MET A 315 8.11 4.62 6.56
N ILE A 316 9.09 5.43 6.96
CA ILE A 316 10.47 4.95 7.21
C ILE A 316 10.46 3.90 8.33
N LEU A 317 9.72 4.15 9.41
CA LEU A 317 9.61 3.19 10.52
C LEU A 317 8.91 1.88 10.08
N CYS A 318 7.85 1.97 9.28
CA CYS A 318 7.16 0.80 8.75
C CYS A 318 8.07 -0.01 7.80
N LEU A 319 8.77 0.64 6.88
CA LEU A 319 9.69 -0.03 5.95
C LEU A 319 10.89 -0.65 6.66
N ALA A 320 11.46 0.03 7.64
CA ALA A 320 12.52 -0.53 8.47
C ALA A 320 12.04 -1.75 9.25
N GLY A 321 10.84 -1.67 9.86
CA GLY A 321 10.21 -2.79 10.57
C GLY A 321 9.93 -3.99 9.67
N THR A 322 9.40 -3.75 8.47
CA THR A 322 9.15 -4.78 7.46
C THR A 322 10.44 -5.50 7.03
N CYS A 323 11.50 -4.75 6.74
CA CYS A 323 12.80 -5.34 6.42
C CYS A 323 13.34 -6.15 7.60
N ALA A 324 13.22 -5.64 8.82
CA ALA A 324 13.65 -6.33 10.03
C ALA A 324 12.86 -7.63 10.29
N VAL A 325 11.55 -7.65 10.06
CA VAL A 325 10.73 -8.88 10.17
C VAL A 325 11.24 -9.97 9.23
N GLY A 326 11.46 -9.65 7.96
CA GLY A 326 11.97 -10.62 6.98
C GLY A 326 13.38 -11.08 7.33
N PHE A 327 14.26 -10.14 7.66
CA PHE A 327 15.67 -10.41 7.92
C PHE A 327 15.89 -11.23 9.20
N PHE A 328 15.24 -10.88 10.31
CA PHE A 328 15.33 -11.66 11.55
C PHE A 328 14.56 -12.97 11.48
N GLY A 329 13.54 -13.04 10.61
CA GLY A 329 12.85 -14.30 10.27
C GLY A 329 13.80 -15.37 9.74
N ILE A 330 14.86 -14.99 9.00
CA ILE A 330 15.91 -15.94 8.55
C ILE A 330 16.52 -16.66 9.74
N ALA A 331 16.94 -15.92 10.78
CA ALA A 331 17.53 -16.51 11.98
C ALA A 331 16.54 -17.42 12.73
N TYR A 332 15.30 -16.94 12.89
CA TYR A 332 14.30 -17.67 13.65
C TYR A 332 13.94 -19.01 13.00
N PHE A 333 13.59 -19.01 11.72
CA PHE A 333 13.17 -20.24 11.02
C PHE A 333 14.32 -21.18 10.71
N SER A 334 15.56 -20.69 10.58
CA SER A 334 16.74 -21.57 10.47
C SER A 334 17.01 -22.34 11.77
N ALA A 335 16.77 -21.70 12.91
CA ALA A 335 16.91 -22.33 14.22
C ALA A 335 15.72 -23.26 14.58
N HIS A 336 14.58 -23.12 13.91
CA HIS A 336 13.34 -23.85 14.17
C HIS A 336 12.74 -24.46 12.88
N PRO A 337 13.44 -25.43 12.24
CA PRO A 337 12.99 -26.00 10.97
C PRO A 337 11.67 -26.78 11.07
N ASP A 338 11.30 -27.24 12.27
CA ASP A 338 10.06 -27.95 12.54
C ASP A 338 8.80 -27.09 12.36
N VAL A 339 8.92 -25.77 12.43
CA VAL A 339 7.82 -24.80 12.21
C VAL A 339 8.00 -23.98 10.93
N ALA A 340 9.08 -24.15 10.20
CA ALA A 340 9.39 -23.40 8.98
C ALA A 340 8.56 -23.82 7.75
N GLY A 341 7.89 -24.97 7.76
CA GLY A 341 7.17 -25.54 6.61
C GLY A 341 6.27 -24.52 5.88
N PRO A 342 5.34 -23.84 6.55
CA PRO A 342 4.46 -22.88 5.89
C PRO A 342 5.18 -21.70 5.22
N VAL A 343 6.33 -21.27 5.78
CA VAL A 343 7.15 -20.17 5.23
C VAL A 343 7.99 -20.69 4.05
N THR A 344 8.43 -21.93 4.08
CA THR A 344 9.14 -22.58 2.96
C THR A 344 8.23 -22.74 1.74
N GLU A 345 6.95 -23.12 1.96
CA GLU A 345 5.95 -23.20 0.89
C GLU A 345 5.61 -21.81 0.32
N ASN A 346 5.48 -20.82 1.21
CA ASN A 346 5.15 -19.46 0.83
C ASN A 346 5.82 -18.44 1.77
N HIS A 347 6.92 -17.87 1.31
CA HIS A 347 7.69 -16.88 2.06
C HIS A 347 6.90 -15.62 2.47
N GLU A 348 5.82 -15.28 1.76
CA GLU A 348 4.93 -14.18 2.16
C GLU A 348 4.18 -14.44 3.49
N ARG A 349 4.29 -15.66 4.07
CA ARG A 349 3.75 -16.01 5.40
C ARG A 349 4.68 -15.70 6.57
N VAL A 350 5.90 -15.20 6.35
CA VAL A 350 6.89 -14.94 7.41
C VAL A 350 6.29 -14.18 8.59
N PHE A 351 5.65 -13.04 8.35
CA PHE A 351 5.03 -12.24 9.42
C PHE A 351 3.90 -13.00 10.12
N ILE A 352 3.04 -13.69 9.37
CA ILE A 352 1.90 -14.44 9.91
C ILE A 352 2.37 -15.53 10.87
N GLU A 353 3.34 -16.33 10.46
CA GLU A 353 3.83 -17.44 11.26
C GLU A 353 4.61 -16.95 12.49
N LEU A 354 5.45 -15.89 12.37
CA LEU A 354 6.09 -15.27 13.52
C LEU A 354 5.06 -14.75 14.53
N ALA A 355 4.00 -14.09 14.06
CA ALA A 355 2.94 -13.59 14.94
C ALA A 355 2.22 -14.72 15.69
N LYS A 356 1.92 -15.85 15.02
CA LYS A 356 1.26 -17.01 15.61
C LYS A 356 2.12 -17.77 16.60
N ILE A 357 3.43 -17.84 16.35
CA ILE A 357 4.37 -18.66 17.13
C ILE A 357 4.86 -17.91 18.37
N LEU A 358 5.21 -16.63 18.22
CA LEU A 358 5.91 -15.86 19.24
C LEU A 358 5.00 -15.14 20.23
N PHE A 359 3.73 -14.95 19.90
CA PHE A 359 2.83 -14.15 20.73
C PHE A 359 1.70 -14.98 21.30
N ASN A 360 1.21 -14.56 22.47
CA ASN A 360 -0.03 -15.13 22.98
C ASN A 360 -1.20 -14.84 22.03
N PRO A 361 -2.28 -15.64 22.01
CA PRO A 361 -3.34 -15.54 21.01
C PRO A 361 -4.05 -14.17 20.93
N TRP A 362 -4.10 -13.39 22.02
CA TRP A 362 -4.68 -12.04 21.99
C TRP A 362 -3.81 -11.06 21.24
N ILE A 363 -2.51 -11.03 21.55
CA ILE A 363 -1.55 -10.16 20.86
C ILE A 363 -1.40 -10.61 19.40
N ALA A 364 -1.27 -11.92 19.15
CA ALA A 364 -1.24 -12.47 17.81
C ALA A 364 -2.46 -12.01 16.99
N GLY A 365 -3.66 -12.03 17.56
CA GLY A 365 -4.86 -11.55 16.90
C GLY A 365 -4.81 -10.05 16.55
N VAL A 366 -4.26 -9.21 17.42
CA VAL A 366 -4.04 -7.78 17.12
C VAL A 366 -3.03 -7.60 15.99
N LEU A 367 -1.89 -8.32 16.02
CA LEU A 367 -0.86 -8.26 14.98
C LEU A 367 -1.37 -8.76 13.62
N LEU A 368 -2.15 -9.84 13.61
CA LEU A 368 -2.77 -10.37 12.41
C LEU A 368 -3.88 -9.44 11.89
N SER A 369 -4.58 -8.72 12.79
CA SER A 369 -5.51 -7.66 12.39
C SER A 369 -4.80 -6.49 11.70
N ALA A 370 -3.49 -6.27 11.92
CA ALA A 370 -2.72 -5.29 11.17
C ALA A 370 -2.55 -5.66 9.68
N ILE A 371 -2.48 -6.97 9.35
CA ILE A 371 -2.52 -7.40 7.94
C ILE A 371 -3.89 -7.11 7.33
N LEU A 372 -4.96 -7.43 8.05
CA LEU A 372 -6.32 -7.13 7.61
C LEU A 372 -6.52 -5.61 7.47
N ALA A 373 -5.94 -4.81 8.37
CA ALA A 373 -5.92 -3.35 8.29
C ALA A 373 -5.25 -2.85 7.01
N ALA A 374 -4.06 -3.35 6.69
CA ALA A 374 -3.33 -3.01 5.47
C ALA A 374 -4.08 -3.40 4.19
N VAL A 375 -4.72 -4.57 4.18
CA VAL A 375 -5.55 -5.00 3.06
C VAL A 375 -6.79 -4.12 2.92
N MET A 376 -7.51 -3.88 4.02
CA MET A 376 -8.76 -3.12 4.01
C MET A 376 -8.55 -1.66 3.63
N SER A 377 -7.52 -0.97 4.17
CA SER A 377 -7.23 0.43 3.84
C SER A 377 -6.98 0.62 2.35
N THR A 378 -6.11 -0.19 1.77
CA THR A 378 -5.75 -0.06 0.36
C THR A 378 -6.89 -0.48 -0.55
N LEU A 379 -7.51 -1.64 -0.31
CA LEU A 379 -8.59 -2.15 -1.17
C LEU A 379 -9.81 -1.22 -1.18
N SER A 380 -10.18 -0.65 -0.03
CA SER A 380 -11.29 0.32 0.03
C SER A 380 -11.00 1.60 -0.75
N CYS A 381 -9.77 2.10 -0.67
CA CYS A 381 -9.32 3.26 -1.44
C CYS A 381 -9.37 3.01 -2.94
N GLN A 382 -8.89 1.87 -3.37
CA GLN A 382 -8.84 1.47 -4.79
C GLN A 382 -10.23 1.27 -5.37
N LEU A 383 -11.10 0.56 -4.64
CA LEU A 383 -12.49 0.37 -5.03
C LEU A 383 -13.25 1.68 -5.11
N LEU A 384 -12.99 2.62 -4.18
CA LEU A 384 -13.61 3.94 -4.21
C LEU A 384 -13.14 4.75 -5.44
N VAL A 385 -11.86 4.73 -5.78
CA VAL A 385 -11.35 5.42 -6.98
C VAL A 385 -11.90 4.80 -8.25
N CYS A 386 -11.97 3.47 -8.37
CA CYS A 386 -12.63 2.80 -9.50
C CYS A 386 -14.09 3.21 -9.63
N SER A 387 -14.80 3.21 -8.51
CA SER A 387 -16.20 3.62 -8.44
C SER A 387 -16.39 5.06 -8.88
N SER A 388 -15.51 5.96 -8.42
CA SER A 388 -15.54 7.38 -8.77
C SER A 388 -15.29 7.59 -10.28
N ALA A 389 -14.27 6.93 -10.83
CA ALA A 389 -13.97 6.98 -12.26
C ALA A 389 -15.15 6.48 -13.12
N LEU A 390 -15.77 5.36 -12.73
CA LEU A 390 -16.93 4.83 -13.45
C LEU A 390 -18.16 5.72 -13.30
N THR A 391 -18.38 6.31 -12.14
CA THR A 391 -19.58 7.09 -11.84
C THR A 391 -19.49 8.51 -12.38
N GLU A 392 -18.42 9.25 -12.04
CA GLU A 392 -18.25 10.64 -12.42
C GLU A 392 -17.72 10.77 -13.85
N ASP A 393 -16.63 10.04 -14.17
CA ASP A 393 -15.91 10.23 -15.42
C ASP A 393 -16.53 9.46 -16.60
N PHE A 394 -17.32 8.41 -16.34
CA PHE A 394 -18.01 7.67 -17.40
C PHE A 394 -19.52 7.81 -17.34
N TYR A 395 -20.21 7.37 -16.28
CA TYR A 395 -21.66 7.35 -16.22
C TYR A 395 -22.28 8.76 -16.32
N LYS A 396 -21.87 9.67 -15.44
CA LYS A 396 -22.38 11.06 -15.42
C LYS A 396 -21.94 11.83 -16.66
N ALA A 397 -20.68 11.71 -17.07
CA ALA A 397 -20.16 12.48 -18.20
C ALA A 397 -20.80 12.11 -19.55
N PHE A 398 -21.10 10.82 -19.79
CA PHE A 398 -21.51 10.33 -21.11
C PHE A 398 -22.92 9.74 -21.15
N LEU A 399 -23.40 9.06 -20.10
CA LEU A 399 -24.68 8.35 -20.12
C LEU A 399 -25.83 9.18 -19.51
N ARG A 400 -25.62 9.81 -18.37
CA ARG A 400 -26.67 10.49 -17.59
C ARG A 400 -26.19 11.81 -17.00
N LYS A 401 -26.01 12.82 -17.85
CA LYS A 401 -25.52 14.16 -17.46
C LYS A 401 -26.35 14.83 -16.36
N ASN A 402 -27.64 14.52 -16.25
CA ASN A 402 -28.57 15.07 -15.28
C ASN A 402 -28.93 14.06 -14.16
N ALA A 403 -28.06 13.06 -13.89
CA ALA A 403 -28.28 12.10 -12.82
C ALA A 403 -28.38 12.79 -11.46
N SER A 404 -29.29 12.34 -10.61
CA SER A 404 -29.42 12.85 -9.26
C SER A 404 -28.23 12.42 -8.36
N GLN A 405 -27.95 13.15 -7.29
CA GLN A 405 -26.88 12.80 -6.34
C GLN A 405 -27.10 11.41 -5.74
N VAL A 406 -28.37 11.05 -5.44
CA VAL A 406 -28.74 9.72 -4.91
C VAL A 406 -28.45 8.64 -5.95
N GLU A 407 -28.81 8.86 -7.23
CA GLU A 407 -28.53 7.94 -8.34
C GLU A 407 -27.01 7.71 -8.47
N LEU A 408 -26.19 8.77 -8.46
CA LEU A 408 -24.75 8.67 -8.59
C LEU A 408 -24.11 7.87 -7.44
N VAL A 409 -24.56 8.06 -6.20
CA VAL A 409 -24.06 7.29 -5.05
C VAL A 409 -24.40 5.81 -5.19
N TRP A 410 -25.62 5.47 -5.65
CA TRP A 410 -26.00 4.07 -5.86
C TRP A 410 -25.25 3.42 -7.01
N VAL A 411 -25.06 4.14 -8.12
CA VAL A 411 -24.22 3.66 -9.24
C VAL A 411 -22.80 3.41 -8.74
N GLY A 412 -22.22 4.32 -7.94
CA GLY A 412 -20.90 4.15 -7.34
C GLY A 412 -20.81 2.86 -6.53
N ARG A 413 -21.78 2.59 -5.66
CA ARG A 413 -21.82 1.34 -4.87
C ARG A 413 -21.89 0.08 -5.73
N LEU A 414 -22.70 0.11 -6.79
CA LEU A 414 -22.77 -1.03 -7.74
C LEU A 414 -21.44 -1.25 -8.46
N MET A 415 -20.72 -0.17 -8.80
CA MET A 415 -19.41 -0.26 -9.43
C MET A 415 -18.35 -0.82 -8.48
N VAL A 416 -18.39 -0.46 -7.18
CA VAL A 416 -17.54 -1.11 -6.15
C VAL A 416 -17.74 -2.62 -6.19
N LEU A 417 -18.98 -3.10 -6.18
CA LEU A 417 -19.28 -4.53 -6.19
C LEU A 417 -18.81 -5.20 -7.49
N ALA A 418 -19.04 -4.56 -8.63
CA ALA A 418 -18.64 -5.11 -9.93
C ALA A 418 -17.12 -5.29 -10.03
N VAL A 419 -16.34 -4.26 -9.68
CA VAL A 419 -14.87 -4.33 -9.68
C VAL A 419 -14.37 -5.38 -8.67
N ALA A 420 -14.97 -5.44 -7.49
CA ALA A 420 -14.62 -6.42 -6.48
C ALA A 420 -14.83 -7.86 -6.95
N LEU A 421 -15.95 -8.16 -7.64
CA LEU A 421 -16.21 -9.50 -8.19
C LEU A 421 -15.18 -9.89 -9.27
N ILE A 422 -14.79 -8.97 -10.14
CA ILE A 422 -13.74 -9.22 -11.13
C ILE A 422 -12.39 -9.47 -10.42
N ALA A 423 -12.06 -8.68 -9.41
CA ALA A 423 -10.85 -8.86 -8.64
C ALA A 423 -10.83 -10.21 -7.88
N ILE A 424 -11.94 -10.67 -7.33
CA ILE A 424 -12.09 -12.01 -6.73
C ILE A 424 -11.81 -13.10 -7.76
N ALA A 425 -12.38 -12.99 -8.97
CA ALA A 425 -12.14 -13.96 -10.04
C ALA A 425 -10.65 -14.01 -10.42
N MET A 426 -9.96 -12.87 -10.48
CA MET A 426 -8.52 -12.81 -10.73
C MET A 426 -7.69 -13.40 -9.57
N ALA A 427 -8.15 -13.22 -8.33
CA ALA A 427 -7.50 -13.74 -7.14
C ALA A 427 -7.71 -15.23 -6.91
N ALA A 428 -8.58 -15.90 -7.70
CA ALA A 428 -8.94 -17.30 -7.50
C ALA A 428 -7.78 -18.29 -7.71
N ASN A 429 -6.74 -17.91 -8.46
CA ASN A 429 -5.53 -18.73 -8.62
C ASN A 429 -4.69 -18.70 -7.33
N PRO A 430 -4.49 -19.84 -6.63
CA PRO A 430 -3.71 -19.91 -5.40
C PRO A 430 -2.19 -19.71 -5.61
N GLU A 431 -1.69 -19.75 -6.84
CA GLU A 431 -0.28 -19.47 -7.15
C GLU A 431 0.06 -17.96 -7.16
N ASN A 432 -0.94 -17.12 -7.15
CA ASN A 432 -0.75 -15.69 -7.11
C ASN A 432 0.04 -15.25 -5.88
N ARG A 433 1.03 -14.37 -6.09
CA ARG A 433 1.82 -13.72 -5.06
C ARG A 433 1.41 -12.25 -4.93
N VAL A 434 1.32 -11.79 -3.68
CA VAL A 434 0.89 -10.41 -3.39
C VAL A 434 1.83 -9.39 -4.03
N LEU A 435 3.15 -9.55 -3.80
CA LEU A 435 4.14 -8.60 -4.29
C LEU A 435 4.16 -8.53 -5.83
N GLY A 436 4.01 -9.66 -6.53
CA GLY A 436 4.02 -9.71 -7.99
C GLY A 436 2.83 -8.99 -8.63
N LEU A 437 1.62 -9.16 -8.07
CA LEU A 437 0.42 -8.45 -8.54
C LEU A 437 0.52 -6.96 -8.28
N VAL A 438 1.01 -6.57 -7.09
CA VAL A 438 1.24 -5.17 -6.74
C VAL A 438 2.26 -4.55 -7.68
N ALA A 439 3.40 -5.19 -7.93
CA ALA A 439 4.44 -4.67 -8.82
C ALA A 439 3.89 -4.28 -10.19
N TYR A 440 3.10 -5.15 -10.81
CA TYR A 440 2.54 -4.89 -12.14
C TYR A 440 1.53 -3.73 -12.14
N ALA A 441 0.61 -3.70 -11.18
CA ALA A 441 -0.36 -2.61 -11.06
C ALA A 441 0.31 -1.27 -10.72
N TRP A 442 1.29 -1.29 -9.84
CA TRP A 442 2.09 -0.14 -9.43
C TRP A 442 2.85 0.48 -10.61
N ALA A 443 3.46 -0.38 -11.44
CA ALA A 443 4.13 0.04 -12.66
C ALA A 443 3.16 0.68 -13.66
N GLY A 444 1.97 0.09 -13.83
CA GLY A 444 0.95 0.61 -14.72
C GLY A 444 0.54 2.04 -14.39
N PHE A 445 0.25 2.32 -13.14
CA PHE A 445 -0.07 3.68 -12.68
C PHE A 445 1.13 4.61 -12.72
N GLY A 446 2.27 4.15 -12.22
CA GLY A 446 3.50 4.94 -12.18
C GLY A 446 3.92 5.41 -13.56
N ALA A 447 3.83 4.56 -14.57
CA ALA A 447 4.19 4.88 -15.94
C ALA A 447 3.12 5.71 -16.67
N ALA A 448 1.82 5.37 -16.50
CA ALA A 448 0.75 6.06 -17.21
C ALA A 448 0.48 7.47 -16.66
N PHE A 449 0.39 7.61 -15.34
CA PHE A 449 0.01 8.87 -14.71
C PHE A 449 1.19 9.64 -14.11
N GLY A 450 2.26 8.96 -13.66
CA GLY A 450 3.38 9.61 -12.99
C GLY A 450 3.97 10.77 -13.79
N PRO A 451 4.43 10.57 -15.03
CA PRO A 451 4.95 11.65 -15.87
C PRO A 451 3.90 12.73 -16.14
N VAL A 452 2.64 12.34 -16.37
CA VAL A 452 1.55 13.29 -16.69
C VAL A 452 1.26 14.19 -15.49
N VAL A 453 1.14 13.63 -14.30
CA VAL A 453 0.92 14.41 -13.06
C VAL A 453 2.12 15.31 -12.78
N LEU A 454 3.33 14.75 -12.76
CA LEU A 454 4.54 15.49 -12.43
C LEU A 454 4.76 16.67 -13.39
N ILE A 455 4.68 16.42 -14.70
CA ILE A 455 4.89 17.45 -15.70
C ILE A 455 3.74 18.45 -15.71
N SER A 456 2.47 18.03 -15.51
CA SER A 456 1.30 18.92 -15.49
C SER A 456 1.36 19.98 -14.39
N VAL A 457 1.96 19.66 -13.23
CA VAL A 457 2.09 20.58 -12.09
C VAL A 457 3.39 21.39 -12.10
N LEU A 458 4.35 21.04 -12.97
CA LEU A 458 5.66 21.71 -13.06
C LEU A 458 5.89 22.49 -14.36
N TRP A 459 5.18 22.17 -15.43
CA TRP A 459 5.44 22.74 -16.73
C TRP A 459 4.17 23.29 -17.41
N LYS A 460 4.11 24.61 -17.57
CA LYS A 460 2.99 25.32 -18.22
C LYS A 460 2.84 25.02 -19.71
N GLY A 461 3.91 24.56 -20.38
CA GLY A 461 3.93 24.28 -21.83
C GLY A 461 3.32 22.92 -22.21
N MET A 462 2.86 22.12 -21.26
CA MET A 462 2.25 20.83 -21.54
C MET A 462 0.89 21.01 -22.22
N THR A 463 0.64 20.23 -23.28
CA THR A 463 -0.60 20.29 -24.07
C THR A 463 -1.50 19.08 -23.80
N ARG A 464 -2.78 19.17 -24.20
CA ARG A 464 -3.75 18.06 -24.16
C ARG A 464 -3.24 16.81 -24.87
N ASN A 465 -2.71 16.98 -26.08
CA ASN A 465 -2.21 15.84 -26.86
C ASN A 465 -0.95 15.23 -26.24
N GLY A 466 -0.10 16.06 -25.59
CA GLY A 466 1.02 15.59 -24.79
C GLY A 466 0.58 14.76 -23.59
N ALA A 467 -0.44 15.19 -22.86
CA ALA A 467 -1.01 14.43 -21.76
C ALA A 467 -1.56 13.07 -22.22
N LEU A 468 -2.34 13.08 -23.31
CA LEU A 468 -2.90 11.86 -23.89
C LEU A 468 -1.80 10.88 -24.34
N ALA A 469 -0.78 11.39 -25.06
CA ALA A 469 0.35 10.59 -25.49
C ALA A 469 1.09 9.97 -24.30
N GLY A 470 1.30 10.73 -23.21
CA GLY A 470 1.94 10.23 -21.99
C GLY A 470 1.18 9.07 -21.36
N ILE A 471 -0.13 9.20 -21.15
CA ILE A 471 -0.96 8.15 -20.56
C ILE A 471 -0.91 6.88 -21.43
N VAL A 472 -1.13 7.02 -22.74
CA VAL A 472 -1.19 5.88 -23.66
C VAL A 472 0.17 5.20 -23.79
N VAL A 473 1.25 5.94 -23.99
CA VAL A 473 2.60 5.38 -24.12
C VAL A 473 3.03 4.72 -22.82
N GLY A 474 2.78 5.36 -21.66
CA GLY A 474 3.13 4.79 -20.36
C GLY A 474 2.41 3.46 -20.09
N ALA A 475 1.08 3.43 -20.27
CA ALA A 475 0.28 2.23 -20.08
C ALA A 475 0.68 1.09 -21.03
N LEU A 476 0.78 1.39 -22.33
CA LEU A 476 1.15 0.40 -23.34
C LEU A 476 2.57 -0.11 -23.14
N THR A 477 3.51 0.74 -22.74
CA THR A 477 4.89 0.30 -22.46
C THR A 477 4.92 -0.73 -21.35
N VAL A 478 4.21 -0.53 -20.24
CA VAL A 478 4.17 -1.51 -19.15
C VAL A 478 3.60 -2.84 -19.62
N ILE A 479 2.49 -2.82 -20.37
CA ILE A 479 1.84 -4.03 -20.87
C ILE A 479 2.75 -4.80 -21.83
N LEU A 480 3.38 -4.10 -22.78
CA LEU A 480 4.23 -4.72 -23.80
C LEU A 480 5.59 -5.12 -23.24
N TRP A 481 6.19 -4.29 -22.38
CA TRP A 481 7.52 -4.57 -21.80
C TRP A 481 7.55 -5.89 -21.06
N LYS A 482 6.51 -6.20 -20.30
CA LYS A 482 6.37 -7.46 -19.61
C LYS A 482 6.48 -8.70 -20.52
N GLN A 483 6.14 -8.54 -21.80
CA GLN A 483 6.16 -9.63 -22.81
C GLN A 483 7.51 -9.74 -23.54
N ILE A 484 8.26 -8.64 -23.66
CA ILE A 484 9.46 -8.56 -24.50
C ILE A 484 10.76 -8.40 -23.72
N ASP A 485 10.68 -8.09 -22.41
CA ASP A 485 11.87 -7.87 -21.59
C ASP A 485 12.66 -9.17 -21.38
N THR A 486 13.95 -9.11 -21.69
CA THR A 486 14.91 -10.18 -21.48
C THR A 486 16.02 -9.81 -20.48
N TRP A 487 16.02 -8.56 -19.97
CA TRP A 487 17.08 -8.02 -19.13
C TRP A 487 16.72 -7.98 -17.65
N GLY A 488 15.45 -8.23 -17.32
CA GLY A 488 14.93 -8.10 -15.97
C GLY A 488 14.77 -6.65 -15.51
N LEU A 489 14.60 -5.70 -16.44
CA LEU A 489 14.34 -4.31 -16.11
C LEU A 489 12.86 -4.11 -15.77
N TYR A 490 12.61 -3.63 -14.58
CA TYR A 490 11.24 -3.36 -14.10
C TYR A 490 10.50 -2.40 -15.02
N GLU A 491 9.35 -2.82 -15.51
CA GLU A 491 8.56 -2.17 -16.57
C GLU A 491 8.18 -0.71 -16.28
N ILE A 492 8.16 -0.29 -15.03
CA ILE A 492 7.88 1.09 -14.65
C ILE A 492 8.94 2.06 -15.21
N ILE A 493 10.19 1.62 -15.29
CA ILE A 493 11.30 2.49 -15.69
C ILE A 493 11.20 2.89 -17.16
N PRO A 494 11.16 1.95 -18.12
CA PRO A 494 10.96 2.31 -19.51
C PRO A 494 9.60 2.98 -19.72
N GLY A 495 8.55 2.56 -19.02
CA GLY A 495 7.23 3.19 -19.11
C GLY A 495 7.24 4.66 -18.71
N PHE A 496 7.85 4.99 -17.57
CA PHE A 496 7.95 6.35 -17.07
C PHE A 496 8.80 7.24 -17.98
N LEU A 497 9.93 6.73 -18.46
CA LEU A 497 10.83 7.48 -19.36
C LEU A 497 10.20 7.74 -20.72
N LEU A 498 9.64 6.71 -21.35
CA LEU A 498 9.02 6.85 -22.67
C LEU A 498 7.77 7.73 -22.63
N ALA A 499 6.95 7.63 -21.57
CA ALA A 499 5.83 8.55 -21.36
C ALA A 499 6.30 10.00 -21.21
N SER A 500 7.36 10.25 -20.42
CA SER A 500 7.93 11.59 -20.25
C SER A 500 8.43 12.17 -21.58
N ILE A 501 9.13 11.37 -22.38
CA ILE A 501 9.61 11.77 -23.71
C ILE A 501 8.42 12.07 -24.62
N ALA A 502 7.40 11.21 -24.66
CA ALA A 502 6.21 11.40 -25.47
C ALA A 502 5.47 12.69 -25.10
N ILE A 503 5.30 12.97 -23.79
CA ILE A 503 4.69 14.22 -23.33
C ILE A 503 5.43 15.43 -23.89
N VAL A 504 6.75 15.46 -23.74
CA VAL A 504 7.57 16.62 -24.15
C VAL A 504 7.56 16.78 -25.67
N LEU A 505 7.77 15.70 -26.40
CA LEU A 505 7.82 15.77 -27.88
C LEU A 505 6.47 16.19 -28.47
N VAL A 506 5.37 15.55 -28.04
CA VAL A 506 4.03 15.86 -28.55
C VAL A 506 3.57 17.25 -28.11
N SER A 507 3.91 17.69 -26.89
CA SER A 507 3.57 19.05 -26.45
C SER A 507 4.32 20.13 -27.24
N LYS A 508 5.56 19.88 -27.70
CA LYS A 508 6.33 20.81 -28.54
C LYS A 508 5.82 20.90 -29.97
N LEU A 509 5.03 19.94 -30.46
CA LEU A 509 4.38 19.99 -31.76
C LEU A 509 3.13 20.89 -31.79
N GLY A 510 2.69 21.35 -30.60
CA GLY A 510 1.55 22.26 -30.46
C GLY A 510 1.85 23.37 -29.45
N SER A 511 0.84 24.13 -29.11
CA SER A 511 0.93 25.17 -28.07
C SER A 511 -0.28 25.08 -27.17
N PRO A 512 -0.11 25.24 -25.83
CA PRO A 512 -1.25 25.36 -24.95
C PRO A 512 -2.02 26.65 -25.24
N SER A 513 -3.33 26.67 -24.92
CA SER A 513 -4.11 27.91 -25.03
C SER A 513 -3.62 28.95 -24.01
N GLN A 514 -3.86 30.23 -24.27
CA GLN A 514 -3.53 31.28 -23.32
C GLN A 514 -4.27 31.08 -21.97
N ALA A 515 -5.50 30.60 -22.01
CA ALA A 515 -6.30 30.31 -20.82
C ALA A 515 -5.68 29.18 -19.97
N MET A 516 -5.14 28.12 -20.60
CA MET A 516 -4.41 27.06 -19.90
C MET A 516 -3.16 27.59 -19.20
N VAL A 517 -2.39 28.45 -19.89
CA VAL A 517 -1.17 29.05 -19.32
C VAL A 517 -1.52 29.97 -18.15
N GLN A 518 -2.52 30.85 -18.33
CA GLN A 518 -2.95 31.77 -17.28
C GLN A 518 -3.46 31.03 -16.04
N ARG A 519 -4.29 29.97 -16.18
CA ARG A 519 -4.73 29.15 -15.05
C ARG A 519 -3.58 28.49 -14.32
N PHE A 520 -2.59 27.97 -15.06
CA PHE A 520 -1.39 27.41 -14.46
C PHE A 520 -0.63 28.45 -13.64
N GLU A 521 -0.38 29.65 -14.21
CA GLU A 521 0.36 30.72 -13.53
C GLU A 521 -0.38 31.23 -12.29
N THR A 522 -1.72 31.34 -12.36
CA THR A 522 -2.56 31.73 -11.22
C THR A 522 -2.47 30.67 -10.10
N ALA A 523 -2.57 29.40 -10.43
CA ALA A 523 -2.46 28.32 -9.46
C ALA A 523 -1.03 28.21 -8.86
N ASP A 524 0.00 28.40 -9.68
CA ASP A 524 1.39 28.39 -9.19
C ASP A 524 1.68 29.57 -8.27
N ALA A 525 1.18 30.77 -8.59
CA ALA A 525 1.25 31.94 -7.71
C ALA A 525 0.51 31.72 -6.38
N ALA A 526 -0.69 31.12 -6.42
CA ALA A 526 -1.44 30.76 -5.21
C ALA A 526 -0.69 29.74 -4.35
N TYR A 527 -0.09 28.71 -4.97
CA TYR A 527 0.74 27.74 -4.25
C TYR A 527 1.92 28.41 -3.52
N HIS A 528 2.59 29.36 -4.16
CA HIS A 528 3.72 30.07 -3.55
C HIS A 528 3.30 31.05 -2.46
N ALA A 529 2.10 31.62 -2.55
CA ALA A 529 1.54 32.49 -1.52
C ALA A 529 1.10 31.74 -0.25
N ASP A 530 0.63 30.49 -0.39
CA ASP A 530 0.14 29.66 0.71
C ASP A 530 1.24 28.80 1.37
N LYS A 531 2.44 28.70 0.79
CA LYS A 531 3.55 27.93 1.28
C LYS A 531 4.26 28.58 2.46
#